data_ca293effd0aa09206881cfddccb58550
#
_entry.id   ca293effd0aa09206881cfddccb58550
#
_cell.length_a   1.000
_cell.length_b   1.000
_cell.length_c   1.000
_cell.angle_alpha   90.00
_cell.angle_beta   90.00
_cell.angle_gamma   90.00
#
_symmetry.space_group_name_H-M   'P 1'
#
loop_
_entity.id
_entity.type
_entity.pdbx_description
1 polymer ?
#
loop_
_entity_poly.entity_id
_entity_poly.type
_entity_poly.pdbx_seq_one_letter_code
_entity_poly.pdbx_strand_id
1 'polypeptide(L)'
;MHRLRIAVFSDVSVAGSEWQWVALDSANCVLAQGQGDPGQWAQTRDVEVLLPASRLVYRQLTMPAASRRQLSKILPFALEDEQLTPPDGSHLAAGVLQGDSVAVAMVARDYLLHLLRRLAEFSIQPRRVVSVLDCLPSDRQDIWHVLLM
;
A
#
# COMPACT_ATOMS: atom_id res chain seq x y z
N MET A 1 16.05 16.69 -3.24
CA MET A 1 15.05 15.76 -3.77
C MET A 1 13.98 15.62 -2.70
N HIS A 2 12.72 15.80 -3.02
CA HIS A 2 11.63 15.68 -2.05
C HIS A 2 10.86 14.38 -2.29
N ARG A 3 10.20 13.88 -1.25
CA ARG A 3 9.28 12.73 -1.27
C ARG A 3 7.86 13.22 -1.09
N LEU A 4 6.95 12.69 -1.86
CA LEU A 4 5.52 12.94 -1.69
C LEU A 4 4.86 11.69 -1.12
N ARG A 5 4.14 11.84 -0.01
CA ARG A 5 3.26 10.81 0.54
C ARG A 5 1.81 11.24 0.37
N ILE A 6 1.00 10.33 -0.15
CA ILE A 6 -0.42 10.56 -0.37
C ILE A 6 -1.20 9.51 0.39
N ALA A 7 -2.03 9.94 1.33
CA ALA A 7 -2.91 9.05 2.08
C ALA A 7 -4.32 9.10 1.46
N VAL A 8 -4.86 7.92 1.16
CA VAL A 8 -6.19 7.74 0.58
C VAL A 8 -7.10 7.18 1.66
N PHE A 9 -7.98 8.00 2.20
CA PHE A 9 -8.89 7.60 3.29
C PHE A 9 -10.32 7.38 2.84
N SER A 10 -10.71 7.91 1.70
CA SER A 10 -12.06 7.82 1.16
C SER A 10 -12.15 6.86 -0.02
N ASP A 11 -13.36 6.53 -0.41
CA ASP A 11 -13.60 5.75 -1.62
C ASP A 11 -13.13 6.53 -2.85
N VAL A 12 -12.25 5.91 -3.63
CA VAL A 12 -11.68 6.52 -4.84
C VAL A 12 -12.74 6.81 -5.90
N SER A 13 -13.90 6.17 -5.79
CA SER A 13 -15.04 6.35 -6.72
C SER A 13 -15.76 7.67 -6.55
N VAL A 14 -15.60 8.34 -5.40
CA VAL A 14 -16.27 9.63 -5.13
C VAL A 14 -15.50 10.75 -5.82
N ALA A 15 -16.14 11.46 -6.72
CA ALA A 15 -15.60 12.66 -7.33
C ALA A 15 -15.28 13.69 -6.23
N GLY A 16 -14.01 14.07 -6.13
CA GLY A 16 -13.55 14.94 -5.04
C GLY A 16 -13.01 14.19 -3.82
N SER A 17 -12.66 12.91 -3.96
CA SER A 17 -11.93 12.18 -2.93
C SER A 17 -10.75 13.01 -2.44
N GLU A 18 -10.85 13.47 -1.21
CA GLU A 18 -9.87 14.36 -0.62
C GLU A 18 -8.69 13.52 -0.15
N TRP A 19 -7.69 13.38 -1.00
CA TRP A 19 -6.42 12.83 -0.57
C TRP A 19 -5.76 13.82 0.38
N GLN A 20 -5.17 13.29 1.41
CA GLN A 20 -4.24 14.05 2.21
C GLN A 20 -2.83 13.77 1.70
N TRP A 21 -2.02 14.80 1.60
CA TRP A 21 -0.65 14.65 1.14
C TRP A 21 0.32 15.45 1.98
N VAL A 22 1.55 14.98 2.01
CA VAL A 22 2.68 15.64 2.65
C VAL A 22 3.91 15.53 1.76
N ALA A 23 4.58 16.65 1.55
CA ALA A 23 5.88 16.71 0.90
C ALA A 23 6.98 16.77 1.96
N LEU A 24 7.96 15.90 1.84
CA LEU A 24 9.07 15.73 2.78
C LEU A 24 10.40 15.99 2.07
N ASP A 25 11.35 16.56 2.79
CA ASP A 25 12.74 16.65 2.33
C ASP A 25 13.49 15.32 2.52
N SER A 26 14.78 15.31 2.22
CA SER A 26 15.64 14.13 2.38
C SER A 26 15.87 13.73 3.84
N ALA A 27 15.61 14.62 4.79
CA ALA A 27 15.68 14.37 6.23
C ALA A 27 14.31 13.98 6.83
N ASN A 28 13.28 13.79 5.98
CA ASN A 28 11.88 13.57 6.36
C ASN A 28 11.24 14.74 7.12
N CYS A 29 11.76 15.95 6.97
CA CYS A 29 11.10 17.14 7.48
C CYS A 29 9.98 17.56 6.52
N VAL A 30 8.88 18.05 7.09
CA VAL A 30 7.71 18.50 6.30
C VAL A 30 8.04 19.81 5.60
N LEU A 31 7.95 19.80 4.26
CA LEU A 31 8.08 20.98 3.41
C LEU A 31 6.72 21.64 3.14
N ALA A 32 5.71 20.82 2.92
CA ALA A 32 4.34 21.25 2.67
C ALA A 32 3.37 20.11 2.95
N GLN A 33 2.12 20.43 3.17
CA GLN A 33 1.04 19.46 3.31
C GLN A 33 -0.28 20.07 2.84
N GLY A 34 -1.23 19.21 2.48
CA GLY A 34 -2.54 19.68 2.01
C GLY A 34 -3.50 18.54 1.72
N GLN A 35 -4.62 18.92 1.10
CA GLN A 35 -5.66 18.01 0.62
C GLN A 35 -5.88 18.21 -0.88
N GLY A 36 -6.34 17.18 -1.57
CA GLY A 36 -6.62 17.23 -3.00
C GLY A 36 -5.36 17.20 -3.86
N ASP A 37 -5.32 18.03 -4.90
CA ASP A 37 -4.21 18.09 -5.85
C ASP A 37 -2.93 18.60 -5.18
N PRO A 38 -1.84 17.83 -5.17
CA PRO A 38 -0.55 18.27 -4.63
C PRO A 38 0.17 19.30 -5.51
N GLY A 39 -0.34 19.64 -6.70
CA GLY A 39 0.21 20.64 -7.59
C GLY A 39 1.67 20.37 -7.96
N GLN A 40 2.56 21.35 -7.76
CA GLN A 40 3.98 21.21 -8.08
C GLN A 40 4.71 20.05 -7.38
N TRP A 41 4.19 19.59 -6.24
CA TRP A 41 4.80 18.48 -5.49
C TRP A 41 4.59 17.13 -6.16
N ALA A 42 3.61 17.00 -7.06
CA ALA A 42 3.36 15.79 -7.86
C ALA A 42 4.52 15.43 -8.81
N GLN A 43 5.38 16.38 -9.15
CA GLN A 43 6.47 16.19 -10.10
C GLN A 43 7.66 15.40 -9.57
N THR A 44 7.63 14.97 -8.30
CA THR A 44 8.69 14.12 -7.75
C THR A 44 8.58 12.68 -8.26
N ARG A 45 9.74 12.02 -8.39
CA ARG A 45 9.78 10.57 -8.70
C ARG A 45 9.67 9.67 -7.47
N ASP A 46 9.72 10.24 -6.28
CA ASP A 46 9.62 9.51 -5.00
C ASP A 46 8.23 9.74 -4.39
N VAL A 47 7.23 9.09 -4.99
CA VAL A 47 5.85 9.14 -4.52
C VAL A 47 5.49 7.84 -3.84
N GLU A 48 5.01 7.94 -2.60
CA GLU A 48 4.41 6.83 -1.83
C GLU A 48 2.91 7.07 -1.66
N VAL A 49 2.12 6.05 -1.94
CA VAL A 49 0.68 6.07 -1.68
C VAL A 49 0.35 5.14 -0.51
N LEU A 50 -0.36 5.68 0.46
CA LEU A 50 -0.77 4.96 1.67
C LEU A 50 -2.23 4.53 1.53
N LEU A 51 -2.46 3.22 1.49
CA LEU A 51 -3.80 2.65 1.45
C LEU A 51 -4.38 2.51 2.86
N PRO A 52 -5.68 2.75 3.04
CA PRO A 52 -6.34 2.49 4.30
C PRO A 52 -6.34 0.99 4.63
N ALA A 53 -6.17 0.65 5.90
CA ALA A 53 -6.15 -0.73 6.36
C ALA A 53 -7.42 -1.51 5.98
N SER A 54 -8.56 -0.83 5.90
CA SER A 54 -9.85 -1.42 5.50
C SER A 54 -9.91 -1.97 4.07
N ARG A 55 -8.95 -1.58 3.21
CA ARG A 55 -8.85 -2.04 1.83
C ARG A 55 -7.86 -3.18 1.64
N LEU A 56 -7.22 -3.60 2.71
CA LEU A 56 -6.17 -4.61 2.69
C LEU A 56 -6.57 -5.80 3.56
N VAL A 57 -6.25 -6.99 3.08
CA VAL A 57 -6.34 -8.22 3.85
C VAL A 57 -4.92 -8.76 4.00
N TYR A 58 -4.52 -9.03 5.22
CA TYR A 58 -3.21 -9.61 5.53
C TYR A 58 -3.36 -11.08 5.88
N ARG A 59 -2.43 -11.89 5.38
CA ARG A 59 -2.31 -13.31 5.70
C ARG A 59 -0.86 -13.65 5.98
N GLN A 60 -0.69 -14.58 6.89
CA GLN A 60 0.60 -15.21 7.15
C GLN A 60 0.56 -16.61 6.57
N LEU A 61 1.43 -16.89 5.62
CA LEU A 61 1.53 -18.18 4.96
C LEU A 61 2.81 -18.89 5.37
N THR A 62 2.72 -20.20 5.61
CA THR A 62 3.88 -21.05 5.78
C THR A 62 4.24 -21.68 4.45
N MET A 63 5.46 -21.43 3.97
CA MET A 63 5.92 -21.85 2.67
C MET A 63 7.10 -22.83 2.82
N PRO A 64 7.09 -23.98 2.13
CA PRO A 64 8.25 -24.86 2.10
C PRO A 64 9.49 -24.12 1.55
N ALA A 65 10.66 -24.42 2.08
CA ALA A 65 11.92 -23.76 1.68
C ALA A 65 12.19 -23.81 0.16
N ALA A 66 11.76 -24.87 -0.51
CA ALA A 66 11.88 -25.05 -1.96
C ALA A 66 11.04 -24.04 -2.77
N SER A 67 10.01 -23.44 -2.16
CA SER A 67 9.03 -22.57 -2.83
C SER A 67 9.48 -21.11 -2.89
N ARG A 68 10.56 -20.73 -2.24
CA ARG A 68 11.03 -19.33 -2.15
C ARG A 68 11.22 -18.65 -3.51
N ARG A 69 11.77 -19.38 -4.48
CA ARG A 69 12.04 -18.86 -5.84
C ARG A 69 10.78 -18.76 -6.70
N GLN A 70 9.69 -19.39 -6.29
CA GLN A 70 8.44 -19.46 -7.05
C GLN A 70 7.27 -18.80 -6.32
N LEU A 71 7.57 -17.98 -5.33
CA LEU A 71 6.58 -17.37 -4.44
C LEU A 71 5.42 -16.71 -5.22
N SER A 72 5.74 -15.90 -6.21
CA SER A 72 4.73 -15.21 -7.03
C SER A 72 3.81 -16.15 -7.82
N LYS A 73 4.29 -17.36 -8.13
CA LYS A 73 3.51 -18.37 -8.86
C LYS A 73 2.65 -19.22 -7.92
N ILE A 74 3.12 -19.43 -6.70
CA ILE A 74 2.47 -20.33 -5.73
C ILE A 74 1.44 -19.58 -4.88
N LEU A 75 1.66 -18.30 -4.58
CA LEU A 75 0.78 -17.50 -3.75
C LEU A 75 -0.70 -17.53 -4.17
N PRO A 76 -1.07 -17.39 -5.45
CA PRO A 76 -2.47 -17.46 -5.86
C PRO A 76 -3.11 -18.79 -5.46
N PHE A 77 -2.42 -19.90 -5.66
CA PHE A 77 -2.93 -21.24 -5.35
C PHE A 77 -3.00 -21.51 -3.84
N ALA A 78 -1.99 -21.04 -3.08
CA ALA A 78 -1.97 -21.21 -1.63
C ALA A 78 -3.09 -20.43 -0.92
N LEU A 79 -3.64 -19.42 -1.58
CA LEU A 79 -4.72 -18.59 -1.06
C LEU A 79 -6.09 -18.98 -1.62
N GLU A 80 -6.14 -19.82 -2.64
CA GLU A 80 -7.38 -20.18 -3.35
C GLU A 80 -8.41 -20.81 -2.41
N ASP A 81 -7.98 -21.66 -1.50
CA ASP A 81 -8.85 -22.35 -0.55
C ASP A 81 -9.38 -21.41 0.57
N GLU A 82 -8.74 -20.27 0.78
CA GLU A 82 -9.09 -19.33 1.86
C GLU A 82 -9.83 -18.07 1.36
N GLN A 83 -9.92 -17.87 0.05
CA GLN A 83 -10.50 -16.66 -0.52
C GLN A 83 -11.98 -16.82 -0.87
N LEU A 84 -12.79 -15.89 -0.37
CA LEU A 84 -14.17 -15.69 -0.83
C LEU A 84 -14.23 -15.00 -2.21
N THR A 85 -13.12 -14.41 -2.66
CA THR A 85 -13.00 -13.71 -3.95
C THR A 85 -12.03 -14.48 -4.84
N PRO A 86 -12.33 -14.66 -6.13
CA PRO A 86 -11.43 -15.34 -7.05
C PRO A 86 -10.02 -14.71 -7.04
N PRO A 87 -8.94 -15.51 -7.15
CA PRO A 87 -7.55 -15.02 -7.16
C PRO A 87 -7.31 -13.92 -8.20
N ASP A 88 -7.99 -14.00 -9.33
CA ASP A 88 -7.90 -13.03 -10.43
C ASP A 88 -8.44 -11.64 -10.06
N GLY A 89 -9.30 -11.54 -9.05
CA GLY A 89 -9.86 -10.28 -8.54
C GLY A 89 -8.96 -9.55 -7.56
N SER A 90 -7.83 -10.15 -7.16
CA SER A 90 -6.94 -9.60 -6.14
C SER A 90 -5.55 -9.34 -6.67
N HIS A 91 -4.93 -8.25 -6.19
CA HIS A 91 -3.49 -8.02 -6.32
C HIS A 91 -2.81 -8.47 -5.04
N LEU A 92 -1.79 -9.30 -5.17
CA LEU A 92 -1.06 -9.90 -4.06
C LEU A 92 0.33 -9.29 -3.96
N ALA A 93 0.72 -8.89 -2.76
CA ALA A 93 2.06 -8.41 -2.45
C ALA A 93 2.65 -9.25 -1.32
N ALA A 94 3.78 -9.90 -1.57
CA ALA A 94 4.50 -10.68 -0.58
C ALA A 94 5.53 -9.80 0.14
N GLY A 95 5.56 -9.91 1.45
CA GLY A 95 6.59 -9.33 2.29
C GLY A 95 7.89 -10.15 2.27
N VAL A 96 8.78 -9.82 3.18
CA VAL A 96 10.04 -10.54 3.36
C VAL A 96 9.76 -11.89 4.00
N LEU A 97 10.38 -12.93 3.45
CA LEU A 97 10.30 -14.28 4.00
C LEU A 97 11.11 -14.37 5.29
N GLN A 98 10.46 -14.73 6.37
CA GLN A 98 11.07 -14.95 7.69
C GLN A 98 10.99 -16.44 8.04
N GLY A 99 12.12 -17.14 7.94
CA GLY A 99 12.12 -18.61 8.05
C GLY A 99 11.27 -19.24 6.93
N ASP A 100 10.24 -19.95 7.31
CA ASP A 100 9.27 -20.56 6.38
C ASP A 100 7.98 -19.73 6.24
N SER A 101 7.93 -18.57 6.86
CA SER A 101 6.72 -17.75 6.94
C SER A 101 6.85 -16.49 6.09
N VAL A 102 5.81 -16.15 5.36
CA VAL A 102 5.69 -14.94 4.55
C VAL A 102 4.39 -14.23 4.83
N ALA A 103 4.46 -12.93 5.09
CA ALA A 103 3.30 -12.08 5.17
C ALA A 103 2.85 -11.70 3.75
N VAL A 104 1.57 -11.82 3.47
CA VAL A 104 0.97 -11.45 2.18
C VAL A 104 -0.12 -10.42 2.42
N ALA A 105 -0.04 -9.32 1.69
CA ALA A 105 -1.07 -8.32 1.62
C ALA A 105 -1.89 -8.51 0.33
N MET A 106 -3.19 -8.42 0.44
CA MET A 106 -4.13 -8.53 -0.66
C MET A 106 -4.97 -7.28 -0.76
N VAL A 107 -5.15 -6.78 -1.96
CA VAL A 107 -6.03 -5.65 -2.28
C VAL A 107 -6.86 -5.99 -3.51
N ALA A 108 -8.11 -5.53 -3.56
CA ALA A 108 -8.94 -5.69 -4.74
C ALA A 108 -8.27 -5.05 -5.97
N ARG A 109 -8.10 -5.81 -7.04
CA ARG A 109 -7.41 -5.37 -8.26
C ARG A 109 -8.10 -4.16 -8.89
N ASP A 110 -9.42 -4.19 -8.97
CA ASP A 110 -10.20 -3.10 -9.57
C ASP A 110 -10.05 -1.80 -8.78
N TYR A 111 -10.04 -1.89 -7.45
CA TYR A 111 -9.78 -0.74 -6.59
C TYR A 111 -8.39 -0.15 -6.85
N LEU A 112 -7.35 -0.99 -6.88
CA LEU A 112 -5.98 -0.54 -7.13
C LEU A 112 -5.84 0.10 -8.52
N LEU A 113 -6.40 -0.52 -9.55
CA LEU A 113 -6.35 0.01 -10.92
C LEU A 113 -7.10 1.35 -11.02
N HIS A 114 -8.26 1.47 -10.37
CA HIS A 114 -9.02 2.71 -10.34
C HIS A 114 -8.23 3.83 -9.64
N LEU A 115 -7.61 3.52 -8.51
CA LEU A 115 -6.74 4.45 -7.79
C LEU A 115 -5.57 4.93 -8.66
N LEU A 116 -4.86 4.00 -9.32
CA LEU A 116 -3.73 4.34 -10.18
C LEU A 116 -4.14 5.21 -11.37
N ARG A 117 -5.28 4.94 -12.00
CA ARG A 117 -5.83 5.80 -13.07
C ARG A 117 -6.14 7.19 -12.55
N ARG A 118 -6.76 7.28 -11.37
CA ARG A 118 -7.10 8.56 -10.77
C ARG A 118 -5.84 9.38 -10.44
N LEU A 119 -4.79 8.76 -9.90
CA LEU A 119 -3.51 9.41 -9.66
C LEU A 119 -2.86 9.91 -10.96
N ALA A 120 -2.97 9.13 -12.04
CA ALA A 120 -2.42 9.51 -13.35
C ALA A 120 -3.08 10.76 -13.93
N GLU A 121 -4.36 11.04 -13.63
CA GLU A 121 -5.05 12.27 -14.04
C GLU A 121 -4.38 13.53 -13.46
N PHE A 122 -3.73 13.40 -12.29
CA PHE A 122 -2.93 14.45 -11.65
C PHE A 122 -1.44 14.35 -11.98
N SER A 123 -1.07 13.56 -12.98
CA SER A 123 0.33 13.30 -13.36
C SER A 123 1.17 12.67 -12.23
N ILE A 124 0.52 11.98 -11.30
CA ILE A 124 1.16 11.31 -10.17
C ILE A 124 1.44 9.87 -10.56
N GLN A 125 2.71 9.47 -10.48
CA GLN A 125 3.15 8.09 -10.68
C GLN A 125 3.75 7.55 -9.39
N PRO A 126 3.02 6.71 -8.64
CA PRO A 126 3.53 6.18 -7.39
C PRO A 126 4.69 5.21 -7.64
N ARG A 127 5.78 5.40 -6.90
CA ARG A 127 6.87 4.45 -6.83
C ARG A 127 6.51 3.25 -5.96
N ARG A 128 5.75 3.50 -4.90
CA ARG A 128 5.28 2.47 -3.96
C ARG A 128 3.85 2.74 -3.54
N VAL A 129 3.11 1.66 -3.36
CA VAL A 129 1.81 1.66 -2.71
C VAL A 129 1.95 0.76 -1.49
N VAL A 130 1.70 1.28 -0.32
CA VAL A 130 1.89 0.60 0.96
C VAL A 130 0.65 0.76 1.85
N SER A 131 0.55 -0.04 2.88
CA SER A 131 -0.49 0.16 3.88
C SER A 131 -0.15 1.32 4.80
N VAL A 132 -1.16 2.02 5.27
CA VAL A 132 -0.99 2.96 6.36
C VAL A 132 -0.45 2.28 7.64
N LEU A 133 -0.72 0.99 7.82
CA LEU A 133 -0.19 0.20 8.93
C LEU A 133 1.32 -0.01 8.85
N ASP A 134 1.90 -0.02 7.65
CA ASP A 134 3.35 -0.14 7.46
C ASP A 134 4.11 1.12 7.91
N CYS A 135 3.38 2.20 8.19
CA CYS A 135 3.96 3.44 8.73
C CYS A 135 4.01 3.44 10.26
N LEU A 136 3.41 2.46 10.92
CA LEU A 136 3.46 2.34 12.38
C LEU A 136 4.84 1.84 12.82
N PRO A 137 5.41 2.39 13.89
CA PRO A 137 6.66 1.89 14.45
C PRO A 137 6.49 0.44 14.89
N SER A 138 7.40 -0.43 14.48
CA SER A 138 7.39 -1.86 14.80
C SER A 138 8.48 -2.30 15.77
N ASP A 139 9.24 -1.34 16.31
CA ASP A 139 10.46 -1.57 17.09
C ASP A 139 10.22 -1.88 18.57
N ARG A 140 8.99 -1.75 19.06
CA ARG A 140 8.62 -2.03 20.45
C ARG A 140 7.49 -3.03 20.53
N GLN A 141 7.77 -4.21 21.07
CA GLN A 141 6.78 -5.29 21.21
C GLN A 141 5.72 -5.03 22.29
N ASP A 142 5.97 -4.07 23.20
CA ASP A 142 5.13 -3.83 24.39
C ASP A 142 4.19 -2.61 24.25
N ILE A 143 4.16 -1.97 23.06
CA ILE A 143 3.36 -0.77 22.83
C ILE A 143 2.32 -1.02 21.75
N TRP A 144 1.07 -0.73 22.06
CA TRP A 144 0.00 -0.69 21.09
C TRP A 144 0.04 0.63 20.33
N HIS A 145 0.18 0.55 19.01
CA HIS A 145 0.06 1.71 18.14
C HIS A 145 -1.35 1.77 17.58
N VAL A 146 -2.08 2.85 17.87
CA VAL A 146 -3.43 3.07 17.36
C VAL A 146 -3.40 4.20 16.34
N LEU A 147 -3.86 3.90 15.14
CA LEU A 147 -4.05 4.89 14.10
C LEU A 147 -5.51 5.35 14.12
N LEU A 148 -5.73 6.60 14.48
CA LEU A 148 -7.04 7.24 14.37
C LEU A 148 -7.14 7.92 13.00
N MET A 149 -8.18 7.56 12.23
CA MET A 149 -8.45 8.10 10.90
C MET A 149 -9.78 8.85 10.90
#